data_429f15e32c70016f70adb223d04366dc
#
_entry.id   429f15e32c70016f70adb223d04366dc
#
_cell.length_a   1.000
_cell.length_b   1.000
_cell.length_c   1.000
_cell.angle_alpha   90.00
_cell.angle_beta   90.00
_cell.angle_gamma   90.00
#
_symmetry.space_group_name_H-M   'P 1'
#
loop_
_entity.id
_entity.type
_entity.pdbx_description
1 polymer ?
#
loop_
_entity_poly.entity_id
_entity_poly.type
_entity_poly.pdbx_seq_one_letter_code
_entity_poly.pdbx_strand_id
1 'polypeptide(L)'
;VILAKHKKAASIWQKGVEHRKVKRNYLTILRDEMIEEKNVETFIGNDPESEVFVKQRVTQESRKSQRALTHFIPLHAQNQHTLCLVKTQTGRKHQIRVHANHLGNPIVGDKLYGPDESFYLRFIEEGWRKEWVEDLGMSRQALHGLTIEHPDLGTSFMAPVPIDMKEYLDKKAGWDLEKIET
;
A
#
# COMPACT_ATOMS: atom_id res chain seq x y z
N VAL A 1 9.40 2.61 -9.64
CA VAL A 1 10.83 2.74 -9.27
C VAL A 1 11.42 3.91 -10.06
N ILE A 2 12.19 4.78 -9.40
CA ILE A 2 12.96 5.85 -10.05
C ILE A 2 14.43 5.43 -10.09
N LEU A 3 15.01 5.52 -11.26
CA LEU A 3 16.42 5.30 -11.50
C LEU A 3 17.08 6.61 -11.92
N ALA A 4 18.05 7.07 -11.16
CA ALA A 4 18.79 8.29 -11.49
C ALA A 4 19.94 7.96 -12.48
N LYS A 5 19.99 8.67 -13.60
CA LYS A 5 21.05 8.51 -14.61
C LYS A 5 22.40 9.08 -14.16
N HIS A 6 22.42 9.94 -13.15
CA HIS A 6 23.64 10.63 -12.70
C HIS A 6 23.73 10.63 -11.17
N LYS A 7 24.96 10.50 -10.64
CA LYS A 7 25.24 10.53 -9.20
C LYS A 7 24.67 11.77 -8.50
N LYS A 8 24.73 12.95 -9.14
CA LYS A 8 24.17 14.19 -8.61
C LYS A 8 22.65 14.08 -8.43
N ALA A 9 21.93 13.58 -9.43
CA ALA A 9 20.47 13.37 -9.35
C ALA A 9 20.12 12.34 -8.26
N ALA A 10 20.84 11.21 -8.19
CA ALA A 10 20.65 10.21 -7.14
C ALA A 10 20.78 10.83 -5.75
N SER A 11 21.84 11.63 -5.50
CA SER A 11 22.05 12.29 -4.21
C SER A 11 20.95 13.29 -3.84
N ILE A 12 20.42 14.05 -4.82
CA ILE A 12 19.32 15.00 -4.56
C ILE A 12 18.07 14.26 -4.14
N TRP A 13 17.68 13.22 -4.90
CA TRP A 13 16.51 12.42 -4.57
C TRP A 13 16.66 11.69 -3.24
N GLN A 14 17.82 11.11 -2.96
CA GLN A 14 18.10 10.44 -1.69
C GLN A 14 17.93 11.42 -0.51
N LYS A 15 18.57 12.60 -0.58
CA LYS A 15 18.41 13.64 0.45
C LYS A 15 16.96 14.11 0.58
N GLY A 16 16.25 14.25 -0.54
CA GLY A 16 14.82 14.58 -0.54
C GLY A 16 13.98 13.56 0.23
N VAL A 17 14.27 12.27 0.09
CA VAL A 17 13.62 11.19 0.84
C VAL A 17 14.01 11.23 2.32
N GLU A 18 15.30 11.37 2.63
CA GLU A 18 15.83 11.44 4.01
C GLU A 18 15.21 12.62 4.79
N HIS A 19 15.09 13.77 4.15
CA HIS A 19 14.50 14.98 4.73
C HIS A 19 12.98 15.05 4.62
N ARG A 20 12.31 13.97 4.15
CA ARG A 20 10.85 13.88 3.97
C ARG A 20 10.24 14.95 3.07
N LYS A 21 11.02 15.49 2.13
CA LYS A 21 10.55 16.47 1.15
C LYS A 21 9.80 15.80 -0.01
N VAL A 22 10.17 14.55 -0.33
CA VAL A 22 9.56 13.78 -1.42
C VAL A 22 8.16 13.32 -1.01
N LYS A 23 7.16 13.79 -1.73
CA LYS A 23 5.78 13.35 -1.58
C LYS A 23 5.55 12.08 -2.41
N ARG A 24 4.80 11.14 -1.86
CA ARG A 24 4.48 9.86 -2.48
C ARG A 24 3.00 9.56 -2.30
N ASN A 25 2.32 9.35 -3.41
CA ASN A 25 0.94 8.91 -3.40
C ASN A 25 0.86 7.49 -3.96
N TYR A 26 -0.04 6.73 -3.40
CA TYR A 26 -0.26 5.34 -3.78
C TYR A 26 -1.72 5.15 -4.15
N LEU A 27 -1.99 4.23 -5.06
CA LEU A 27 -3.31 3.72 -5.34
C LEU A 27 -3.41 2.31 -4.79
N THR A 28 -4.50 2.00 -4.09
CA THR A 28 -4.72 0.67 -3.53
C THR A 28 -6.17 0.24 -3.67
N ILE A 29 -6.39 -1.07 -3.74
CA ILE A 29 -7.71 -1.67 -3.64
C ILE A 29 -7.80 -2.33 -2.26
N LEU A 30 -8.72 -1.85 -1.46
CA LEU A 30 -9.01 -2.36 -0.13
C LEU A 30 -10.19 -3.33 -0.18
N ARG A 31 -10.23 -4.28 0.74
CA ARG A 31 -11.42 -5.08 1.05
C ARG A 31 -12.37 -4.24 1.88
N ASP A 32 -13.66 -4.51 1.72
CA ASP A 32 -14.77 -3.80 2.35
C ASP A 32 -14.86 -2.31 1.99
N GLU A 33 -15.96 -1.70 2.32
CA GLU A 33 -16.29 -0.34 1.93
C GLU A 33 -15.77 0.66 2.97
N MET A 34 -14.83 1.49 2.57
CA MET A 34 -14.41 2.68 3.32
C MET A 34 -15.06 3.89 2.67
N ILE A 35 -16.06 4.48 3.30
CA ILE A 35 -16.83 5.61 2.74
C ILE A 35 -16.30 6.98 3.15
N GLU A 36 -15.46 7.05 4.17
CA GLU A 36 -14.90 8.29 4.69
C GLU A 36 -13.38 8.28 4.66
N GLU A 37 -12.78 9.45 4.51
CA GLU A 37 -11.34 9.62 4.68
C GLU A 37 -10.87 9.21 6.08
N LYS A 38 -9.72 8.55 6.16
CA LYS A 38 -9.11 8.15 7.43
C LYS A 38 -7.68 8.68 7.54
N ASN A 39 -7.44 9.49 8.58
CA ASN A 39 -6.10 9.86 9.00
C ASN A 39 -5.65 8.89 10.10
N VAL A 40 -4.64 8.10 9.82
CA VAL A 40 -4.11 7.09 10.74
C VAL A 40 -2.76 7.52 11.23
N GLU A 41 -2.69 7.81 12.52
CA GLU A 41 -1.45 8.11 13.23
C GLU A 41 -1.25 7.08 14.34
N THR A 42 -0.24 6.25 14.19
CA THR A 42 0.06 5.16 15.13
C THR A 42 1.57 4.97 15.28
N PHE A 43 1.97 4.02 16.11
CA PHE A 43 3.31 3.47 16.13
C PHE A 43 3.31 2.08 15.50
N ILE A 44 4.30 1.79 14.65
CA ILE A 44 4.48 0.50 13.99
C ILE A 44 5.76 -0.14 14.52
N GLY A 45 5.67 -1.40 14.90
CA GLY A 45 6.78 -2.24 15.35
C GLY A 45 6.64 -3.66 14.86
N ASN A 46 7.63 -4.50 15.14
CA ASN A 46 7.57 -5.92 14.82
C ASN A 46 6.38 -6.59 15.54
N ASP A 47 5.78 -7.56 14.90
CA ASP A 47 4.74 -8.40 15.48
C ASP A 47 5.37 -9.65 16.15
N PRO A 48 5.46 -9.69 17.50
CA PRO A 48 6.07 -10.81 18.18
C PRO A 48 5.17 -12.07 18.25
N GLU A 49 3.90 -11.94 17.89
CA GLU A 49 2.93 -13.03 17.91
C GLU A 49 2.86 -13.77 16.57
N SER A 50 3.42 -13.18 15.51
CA SER A 50 3.44 -13.75 14.18
C SER A 50 4.63 -14.69 13.99
N GLU A 51 4.40 -15.80 13.32
CA GLU A 51 5.46 -16.70 12.85
C GLU A 51 6.31 -16.07 11.73
N VAL A 52 5.77 -15.03 11.09
CA VAL A 52 6.46 -14.32 10.01
C VAL A 52 7.33 -13.19 10.56
N PHE A 53 8.60 -13.42 10.72
CA PHE A 53 9.59 -12.49 11.31
C PHE A 53 9.53 -11.06 10.74
N VAL A 54 9.16 -10.90 9.48
CA VAL A 54 9.09 -9.58 8.83
C VAL A 54 7.79 -8.83 9.07
N LYS A 55 6.79 -9.46 9.69
CA LYS A 55 5.48 -8.86 9.95
C LYS A 55 5.59 -7.70 10.94
N GLN A 56 4.82 -6.67 10.68
CA GLN A 56 4.71 -5.49 11.53
C GLN A 56 3.28 -5.39 12.06
N ARG A 57 3.11 -4.71 13.19
CA ARG A 57 1.79 -4.38 13.73
C ARG A 57 1.72 -2.95 14.26
N VAL A 58 0.52 -2.43 14.40
CA VAL A 58 0.28 -1.24 15.21
C VAL A 58 0.54 -1.60 16.68
N THR A 59 1.26 -0.74 17.38
CA THR A 59 1.67 -0.96 18.77
C THR A 59 1.72 0.36 19.51
N GLN A 60 2.04 0.32 20.79
CA GLN A 60 2.30 1.51 21.59
C GLN A 60 3.69 2.10 21.29
N GLU A 61 3.88 3.35 21.65
CA GLU A 61 5.19 4.01 21.59
C GLU A 61 6.23 3.26 22.41
N SER A 62 7.37 2.98 21.82
CA SER A 62 8.49 2.31 22.46
C SER A 62 9.79 2.57 21.71
N ARG A 63 10.93 2.17 22.29
CA ARG A 63 12.23 2.23 21.59
C ARG A 63 12.30 1.34 20.35
N LYS A 64 11.39 0.37 20.21
CA LYS A 64 11.35 -0.60 19.10
C LYS A 64 10.25 -0.28 18.08
N SER A 65 9.47 0.76 18.30
CA SER A 65 8.39 1.18 17.41
C SER A 65 8.68 2.55 16.79
N GLN A 66 8.04 2.83 15.67
CA GLN A 66 8.24 4.06 14.92
C GLN A 66 6.90 4.71 14.59
N ARG A 67 6.78 6.01 14.86
CA ARG A 67 5.60 6.79 14.50
C ARG A 67 5.36 6.74 12.99
N ALA A 68 4.13 6.48 12.61
CA ALA A 68 3.67 6.31 11.24
C ALA A 68 2.40 7.13 11.00
N LEU A 69 2.36 7.86 9.86
CA LEU A 69 1.23 8.69 9.47
C LEU A 69 0.83 8.35 8.04
N THR A 70 -0.44 7.97 7.88
CA THR A 70 -1.04 7.61 6.57
C THR A 70 -2.41 8.25 6.46
N HIS A 71 -2.70 8.84 5.32
CA HIS A 71 -4.00 9.37 4.96
C HIS A 71 -4.61 8.53 3.84
N PHE A 72 -5.74 7.90 4.12
CA PHE A 72 -6.55 7.14 3.17
C PHE A 72 -7.70 8.01 2.67
N ILE A 73 -7.83 8.14 1.36
CA ILE A 73 -8.85 8.93 0.66
C ILE A 73 -9.59 7.97 -0.26
N PRO A 74 -10.80 7.50 0.12
CA PRO A 74 -11.58 6.66 -0.76
C PRO A 74 -12.00 7.45 -2.00
N LEU A 75 -11.69 6.92 -3.18
CA LEU A 75 -12.10 7.47 -4.46
C LEU A 75 -13.43 6.87 -4.90
N HIS A 76 -13.62 5.59 -4.61
CA HIS A 76 -14.86 4.87 -4.91
C HIS A 76 -14.99 3.67 -3.99
N ALA A 77 -16.20 3.42 -3.46
CA ALA A 77 -16.50 2.30 -2.57
C ALA A 77 -17.81 1.63 -2.98
N GLN A 78 -17.76 0.35 -3.32
CA GLN A 78 -18.91 -0.46 -3.74
C GLN A 78 -18.53 -1.94 -3.77
N ASN A 79 -19.53 -2.83 -3.60
CA ASN A 79 -19.37 -4.27 -3.74
C ASN A 79 -18.26 -4.85 -2.87
N GLN A 80 -18.19 -4.43 -1.61
CA GLN A 80 -17.17 -4.85 -0.63
C GLN A 80 -15.72 -4.53 -1.06
N HIS A 81 -15.54 -3.48 -1.83
CA HIS A 81 -14.24 -3.00 -2.24
C HIS A 81 -14.16 -1.47 -2.15
N THR A 82 -12.96 -0.97 -1.94
CA THR A 82 -12.65 0.47 -2.01
C THR A 82 -11.42 0.70 -2.88
N LEU A 83 -11.56 1.53 -3.91
CA LEU A 83 -10.42 2.15 -4.58
C LEU A 83 -10.00 3.36 -3.74
N CYS A 84 -8.77 3.37 -3.28
CA CYS A 84 -8.30 4.36 -2.32
C CYS A 84 -6.99 5.00 -2.77
N LEU A 85 -6.94 6.33 -2.75
CA LEU A 85 -5.70 7.09 -2.85
C LEU A 85 -5.09 7.18 -1.44
N VAL A 86 -3.81 6.85 -1.33
CA VAL A 86 -3.10 6.86 -0.05
C VAL A 86 -1.93 7.82 -0.09
N LYS A 87 -1.88 8.74 0.87
CA LYS A 87 -0.76 9.67 1.07
C LYS A 87 0.00 9.29 2.33
N THR A 88 1.33 9.21 2.25
CA THR A 88 2.17 8.88 3.40
C THR A 88 3.08 10.03 3.78
N GLN A 89 3.05 10.46 5.04
CA GLN A 89 3.99 11.44 5.57
C GLN A 89 5.27 10.79 6.12
N THR A 90 5.20 9.50 6.42
CA THR A 90 6.30 8.65 6.87
C THR A 90 6.45 7.45 5.95
N GLY A 91 7.57 6.73 6.02
CA GLY A 91 7.80 5.53 5.20
C GLY A 91 8.31 4.40 6.08
N ARG A 92 7.45 3.79 6.90
CA ARG A 92 7.81 2.66 7.74
C ARG A 92 7.61 1.36 6.98
N LYS A 93 8.29 0.32 7.42
CA LYS A 93 8.16 -1.01 6.83
C LYS A 93 6.68 -1.43 6.85
N HIS A 94 6.18 -1.83 5.71
CA HIS A 94 4.79 -2.25 5.48
C HIS A 94 3.70 -1.24 5.91
N GLN A 95 4.02 0.03 6.10
CA GLN A 95 3.15 1.03 6.73
C GLN A 95 1.72 1.04 6.21
N ILE A 96 1.51 1.16 4.88
CA ILE A 96 0.17 1.22 4.29
C ILE A 96 -0.60 -0.08 4.55
N ARG A 97 0.07 -1.21 4.41
CA ARG A 97 -0.51 -2.55 4.60
C ARG A 97 -0.95 -2.77 6.05
N VAL A 98 -0.10 -2.39 7.00
CA VAL A 98 -0.40 -2.45 8.45
C VAL A 98 -1.58 -1.54 8.81
N HIS A 99 -1.58 -0.30 8.32
CA HIS A 99 -2.64 0.65 8.61
C HIS A 99 -3.97 0.24 7.96
N ALA A 100 -3.95 -0.26 6.73
CA ALA A 100 -5.14 -0.79 6.06
C ALA A 100 -5.75 -1.97 6.86
N ASN A 101 -4.93 -2.91 7.27
CA ASN A 101 -5.37 -4.03 8.12
C ASN A 101 -5.89 -3.55 9.49
N HIS A 102 -5.22 -2.58 10.12
CA HIS A 102 -5.65 -1.98 11.40
C HIS A 102 -7.01 -1.30 11.31
N LEU A 103 -7.36 -0.74 10.16
CA LEU A 103 -8.68 -0.15 9.90
C LEU A 103 -9.78 -1.20 9.61
N GLY A 104 -9.41 -2.48 9.50
CA GLY A 104 -10.33 -3.53 9.09
C GLY A 104 -10.56 -3.61 7.57
N ASN A 105 -9.80 -2.85 6.77
CA ASN A 105 -9.88 -2.83 5.33
C ASN A 105 -8.55 -3.32 4.69
N PRO A 106 -8.17 -4.60 4.84
CA PRO A 106 -6.89 -5.09 4.34
C PRO A 106 -6.81 -4.97 2.81
N ILE A 107 -5.59 -4.88 2.29
CA ILE A 107 -5.35 -4.73 0.86
C ILE A 107 -5.67 -6.04 0.13
N VAL A 108 -6.39 -5.97 -0.98
CA VAL A 108 -6.65 -7.12 -1.86
C VAL A 108 -5.33 -7.73 -2.34
N GLY A 109 -5.22 -9.06 -2.30
CA GLY A 109 -4.02 -9.79 -2.71
C GLY A 109 -2.87 -9.77 -1.71
N ASP A 110 -3.08 -9.21 -0.52
CA ASP A 110 -2.05 -9.19 0.51
C ASP A 110 -1.97 -10.53 1.26
N LYS A 111 -0.89 -11.26 1.05
CA LYS A 111 -0.66 -12.58 1.64
C LYS A 111 -0.33 -12.55 3.13
N LEU A 112 0.19 -11.40 3.62
CA LEU A 112 0.68 -11.29 4.99
C LEU A 112 -0.32 -10.58 5.91
N TYR A 113 -1.04 -9.60 5.40
CA TYR A 113 -2.02 -8.79 6.14
C TYR A 113 -3.47 -8.99 5.65
N GLY A 114 -3.66 -9.93 4.73
CA GLY A 114 -4.96 -10.32 4.21
C GLY A 114 -5.70 -11.31 5.13
N PRO A 115 -6.41 -12.28 4.56
CA PRO A 115 -7.26 -13.18 5.34
C PRO A 115 -6.50 -14.02 6.37
N ASP A 116 -5.30 -14.50 5.99
CA ASP A 116 -4.48 -15.39 6.82
C ASP A 116 -3.01 -15.30 6.41
N GLU A 117 -2.11 -15.12 7.38
CA GLU A 117 -0.66 -15.03 7.13
C GLU A 117 -0.03 -16.36 6.66
N SER A 118 -0.73 -17.48 6.81
CA SER A 118 -0.27 -18.78 6.28
C SER A 118 -0.11 -18.75 4.76
N PHE A 119 -0.84 -17.88 4.04
CA PHE A 119 -0.61 -17.63 2.61
C PHE A 119 0.80 -17.13 2.32
N TYR A 120 1.35 -16.31 3.21
CA TYR A 120 2.72 -15.82 3.05
C TYR A 120 3.75 -16.92 3.27
N LEU A 121 3.58 -17.75 4.30
CA LEU A 121 4.46 -18.89 4.59
C LEU A 121 4.44 -19.90 3.43
N ARG A 122 3.26 -20.31 3.01
CA ARG A 122 3.09 -21.23 1.87
C ARG A 122 3.65 -20.63 0.58
N PHE A 123 3.51 -19.32 0.37
CA PHE A 123 4.08 -18.66 -0.81
C PHE A 123 5.61 -18.74 -0.85
N ILE A 124 6.29 -18.66 0.29
CA ILE A 124 7.75 -18.80 0.36
C ILE A 124 8.18 -20.23 0.00
N GLU A 125 7.42 -21.23 0.45
CA GLU A 125 7.76 -22.65 0.26
C GLU A 125 7.39 -23.16 -1.14
N GLU A 126 6.23 -22.78 -1.64
CA GLU A 126 5.58 -23.40 -2.81
C GLU A 126 5.42 -22.46 -4.01
N GLY A 127 5.65 -21.17 -3.84
CA GLY A 127 5.34 -20.14 -4.82
C GLY A 127 3.85 -19.81 -4.90
N TRP A 128 3.46 -19.13 -5.98
CA TRP A 128 2.06 -18.74 -6.20
C TRP A 128 1.22 -19.91 -6.70
N ARG A 129 0.01 -20.07 -6.11
CA ARG A 129 -1.00 -21.03 -6.56
C ARG A 129 -2.26 -20.32 -7.05
N LYS A 130 -2.78 -20.74 -8.19
CA LYS A 130 -3.93 -20.07 -8.85
C LYS A 130 -5.22 -20.12 -8.03
N GLU A 131 -5.44 -21.19 -7.27
CA GLU A 131 -6.60 -21.37 -6.38
C GLU A 131 -6.68 -20.32 -5.29
N TRP A 132 -5.56 -19.72 -4.89
CA TRP A 132 -5.55 -18.65 -3.88
C TRP A 132 -6.20 -17.35 -4.33
N VAL A 133 -6.54 -17.22 -5.61
CA VAL A 133 -7.28 -16.06 -6.14
C VAL A 133 -8.68 -15.96 -5.51
N GLU A 134 -9.29 -17.05 -5.12
CA GLU A 134 -10.61 -17.05 -4.47
C GLU A 134 -10.54 -16.32 -3.12
N ASP A 135 -9.51 -16.58 -2.32
CA ASP A 135 -9.33 -15.99 -1.00
C ASP A 135 -8.66 -14.61 -1.06
N LEU A 136 -7.60 -14.50 -1.86
CA LEU A 136 -6.76 -13.29 -1.90
C LEU A 136 -7.27 -12.23 -2.88
N GLY A 137 -8.00 -12.62 -3.92
CA GLY A 137 -8.48 -11.77 -4.99
C GLY A 137 -7.45 -11.53 -6.10
N MET A 138 -6.18 -11.32 -5.74
CA MET A 138 -5.07 -11.07 -6.69
C MET A 138 -3.82 -11.83 -6.28
N SER A 139 -2.91 -12.06 -7.25
CA SER A 139 -1.64 -12.76 -7.02
C SER A 139 -0.60 -11.94 -6.23
N ARG A 140 -0.77 -10.64 -6.16
CA ARG A 140 0.03 -9.70 -5.38
C ARG A 140 -0.86 -8.69 -4.68
N GLN A 141 -0.34 -8.02 -3.66
CA GLN A 141 -1.08 -6.91 -3.04
C GLN A 141 -1.39 -5.82 -4.08
N ALA A 142 -2.65 -5.39 -4.11
CA ALA A 142 -3.15 -4.31 -4.95
C ALA A 142 -2.71 -2.95 -4.39
N LEU A 143 -1.39 -2.73 -4.34
CA LEU A 143 -0.75 -1.51 -3.89
C LEU A 143 0.22 -1.02 -4.96
N HIS A 144 -0.02 0.19 -5.46
CA HIS A 144 0.71 0.78 -6.56
C HIS A 144 1.21 2.17 -6.18
N GLY A 145 2.52 2.42 -6.37
CA GLY A 145 3.08 3.77 -6.27
C GLY A 145 2.65 4.61 -7.46
N LEU A 146 1.65 5.46 -7.25
CA LEU A 146 1.00 6.22 -8.32
C LEU A 146 1.83 7.44 -8.72
N THR A 147 2.17 8.31 -7.76
CA THR A 147 2.97 9.50 -8.02
C THR A 147 4.11 9.65 -7.03
N ILE A 148 5.17 10.28 -7.51
CA ILE A 148 6.26 10.74 -6.68
C ILE A 148 6.66 12.15 -7.11
N GLU A 149 6.78 13.06 -6.14
CA GLU A 149 7.08 14.48 -6.38
C GLU A 149 8.25 14.92 -5.51
N HIS A 150 9.16 15.67 -6.11
CA HIS A 150 10.20 16.40 -5.38
C HIS A 150 9.91 17.91 -5.53
N PRO A 151 9.28 18.56 -4.53
CA PRO A 151 8.83 19.95 -4.65
C PRO A 151 9.95 20.94 -4.95
N ASP A 152 11.11 20.80 -4.29
CA ASP A 152 12.25 21.69 -4.49
C ASP A 152 12.83 21.63 -5.93
N LEU A 153 12.53 20.58 -6.69
CA LEU A 153 12.93 20.41 -8.09
C LEU A 153 11.79 20.74 -9.07
N GLY A 154 10.58 20.96 -8.58
CA GLY A 154 9.40 21.09 -9.43
C GLY A 154 9.17 19.85 -10.31
N THR A 155 9.61 18.67 -9.87
CA THR A 155 9.60 17.44 -10.67
C THR A 155 8.61 16.44 -10.07
N SER A 156 7.69 15.97 -10.91
CA SER A 156 6.72 14.93 -10.56
C SER A 156 6.74 13.82 -11.62
N PHE A 157 6.57 12.61 -11.17
CA PHE A 157 6.40 11.43 -12.03
C PHE A 157 5.15 10.69 -11.62
N MET A 158 4.39 10.26 -12.63
CA MET A 158 3.21 9.40 -12.46
C MET A 158 3.48 8.07 -13.16
N ALA A 159 3.11 6.97 -12.52
CA ALA A 159 3.12 5.65 -13.10
C ALA A 159 1.70 5.26 -13.52
N PRO A 160 1.51 4.66 -14.72
CA PRO A 160 0.19 4.20 -15.14
C PRO A 160 -0.32 3.11 -14.20
N VAL A 161 -1.63 3.08 -13.99
CA VAL A 161 -2.26 2.02 -13.18
C VAL A 161 -2.03 0.67 -13.84
N PRO A 162 -1.51 -0.33 -13.09
CA PRO A 162 -1.22 -1.66 -13.63
C PRO A 162 -2.46 -2.36 -14.18
N ILE A 163 -2.27 -3.14 -15.25
CA ILE A 163 -3.36 -3.82 -15.96
C ILE A 163 -4.11 -4.80 -15.06
N ASP A 164 -3.40 -5.52 -14.18
CA ASP A 164 -4.00 -6.48 -13.24
C ASP A 164 -4.94 -5.82 -12.22
N MET A 165 -4.63 -4.60 -11.79
CA MET A 165 -5.53 -3.81 -10.92
C MET A 165 -6.76 -3.33 -11.70
N LYS A 166 -6.58 -2.87 -12.95
CA LYS A 166 -7.70 -2.47 -13.81
C LYS A 166 -8.66 -3.63 -14.07
N GLU A 167 -8.12 -4.78 -14.47
CA GLU A 167 -8.90 -6.00 -14.72
C GLU A 167 -9.63 -6.49 -13.46
N TYR A 168 -9.00 -6.38 -12.29
CA TYR A 168 -9.65 -6.75 -11.03
C TYR A 168 -10.85 -5.85 -10.73
N LEU A 169 -10.69 -4.54 -10.89
CA LEU A 169 -11.75 -3.58 -10.64
C LEU A 169 -12.92 -3.77 -11.61
N ASP A 170 -12.65 -3.95 -12.89
CA ASP A 170 -13.67 -4.23 -13.90
C ASP A 170 -14.43 -5.54 -13.61
N LYS A 171 -13.72 -6.64 -13.41
CA LYS A 171 -14.33 -7.98 -13.28
C LYS A 171 -14.99 -8.23 -11.93
N LYS A 172 -14.44 -7.72 -10.83
CA LYS A 172 -14.89 -8.03 -9.45
C LYS A 172 -15.67 -6.92 -8.81
N ALA A 173 -15.29 -5.68 -9.03
CA ALA A 173 -15.98 -4.52 -8.48
C ALA A 173 -17.00 -3.91 -9.47
N GLY A 174 -16.94 -4.28 -10.75
CA GLY A 174 -17.82 -3.74 -11.80
C GLY A 174 -17.50 -2.27 -12.10
N TRP A 175 -16.24 -1.86 -11.97
CA TRP A 175 -15.83 -0.47 -12.08
C TRP A 175 -15.03 -0.22 -13.37
N ASP A 176 -15.47 0.77 -14.10
CA ASP A 176 -14.74 1.32 -15.23
C ASP A 176 -13.87 2.49 -14.73
N LEU A 177 -12.57 2.26 -14.65
CA LEU A 177 -11.62 3.29 -14.18
C LEU A 177 -11.55 4.52 -15.06
N GLU A 178 -11.97 4.45 -16.32
CA GLU A 178 -12.03 5.62 -17.21
C GLU A 178 -13.13 6.59 -16.79
N LYS A 179 -14.12 6.11 -16.01
CA LYS A 179 -15.20 6.91 -15.44
C LYS A 179 -14.94 7.39 -14.02
N ILE A 180 -13.85 6.95 -13.39
CA ILE A 180 -13.47 7.40 -12.05
C ILE A 180 -12.45 8.52 -12.23
N GLU A 181 -12.87 9.77 -11.98
CA GLU A 181 -11.98 10.92 -11.95
C GLU A 181 -10.95 10.75 -10.81
N THR A 182 -9.66 10.72 -11.15
CA THR A 182 -8.54 10.63 -10.21
C THR A 182 -7.96 11.98 -9.85
#